data_f8ef83e66cc55317143542f99fed917a
#
_entry.id   f8ef83e66cc55317143542f99fed917a
#
_cell.length_a   1.000
_cell.length_b   1.000
_cell.length_c   1.000
_cell.angle_alpha   90.00
_cell.angle_beta   90.00
_cell.angle_gamma   90.00
#
_symmetry.space_group_name_H-M   'P 1'
#
loop_
_entity.id
_entity.type
_entity.pdbx_description
1 polymer ?
#
loop_
_entity_poly.entity_id
_entity_poly.type
_entity_poly.pdbx_seq_one_letter_code
_entity_poly.pdbx_strand_id
1 'polypeptide(L)'
;ANPIPLTYADRSLDLAAIDIAEPGSDRRMSVEELLNRRMSNDALLIMHKGHVVHESYRDGMTETDRHVNHSTTKTLTTLLVGMAIADGLVDPQAPMTEYLEVFRDLDAWNRVTVQHALDMRTGLRYEEHYEDPDCICWSYFRATGYYPPLADTHAGYVDWIRREMNTLQDPPGQRFNYASPMTNALALVATAVYGGSVASLLEEKIFQHIGAEADAWLNLDPSGVAVTEGQLSLTLRDFARWASLFLNQGRNLVGQQVAPAAFIDDISRPSEQLRAAWRMGDYVDMAPQGQYRNQTYVLDAECRQLAMLGIHGQFSLIDLDQELLVVGYGSHPAQADEVLISALLSFWDRIREHLQ
;
A
#
# COMPACT_ATOMS: atom_id res chain seq x y z
N ALA A 1 -8.73 -10.15 -20.58
CA ALA A 1 -10.02 -10.27 -19.87
C ALA A 1 -10.95 -9.14 -20.31
N ASN A 2 -12.27 -9.31 -20.19
CA ASN A 2 -13.19 -8.19 -20.40
C ASN A 2 -13.19 -7.32 -19.15
N PRO A 3 -13.15 -5.98 -19.27
CA PRO A 3 -13.26 -5.10 -18.12
C PRO A 3 -14.56 -5.34 -17.34
N ILE A 4 -14.45 -5.33 -16.00
CA ILE A 4 -15.64 -5.32 -15.14
C ILE A 4 -16.07 -3.86 -14.98
N PRO A 5 -17.28 -3.48 -15.46
CA PRO A 5 -17.73 -2.10 -15.36
C PRO A 5 -17.94 -1.69 -13.91
N LEU A 6 -17.64 -0.43 -13.58
CA LEU A 6 -18.04 0.19 -12.33
C LEU A 6 -19.54 0.53 -12.38
N THR A 7 -20.24 0.33 -11.29
CA THR A 7 -21.65 0.71 -11.16
C THR A 7 -21.73 2.08 -10.51
N TYR A 8 -22.40 3.03 -11.13
CA TYR A 8 -22.55 4.40 -10.63
C TYR A 8 -23.89 4.59 -9.92
N ALA A 9 -23.90 5.39 -8.87
CA ALA A 9 -25.14 5.81 -8.22
C ALA A 9 -25.90 6.82 -9.10
N ASP A 10 -27.22 6.91 -8.91
CA ASP A 10 -28.08 7.86 -9.65
C ASP A 10 -27.72 9.33 -9.36
N ARG A 11 -27.15 9.62 -8.20
CA ARG A 11 -26.70 10.95 -7.80
C ARG A 11 -25.24 10.90 -7.36
N SER A 12 -24.43 11.80 -7.89
CA SER A 12 -23.06 12.01 -7.45
C SER A 12 -23.02 12.79 -6.14
N LEU A 13 -22.05 12.47 -5.29
CA LEU A 13 -21.75 13.23 -4.07
C LEU A 13 -21.13 14.58 -4.46
N ASP A 14 -21.74 15.66 -3.97
CA ASP A 14 -21.24 17.03 -4.19
C ASP A 14 -20.26 17.40 -3.08
N LEU A 15 -18.97 17.27 -3.35
CA LEU A 15 -17.90 17.57 -2.39
C LEU A 15 -17.78 19.08 -2.10
N ALA A 16 -18.27 19.96 -2.99
CA ALA A 16 -18.31 21.39 -2.76
C ALA A 16 -19.36 21.80 -1.73
N ALA A 17 -20.40 20.97 -1.55
CA ALA A 17 -21.45 21.18 -0.56
C ALA A 17 -21.13 20.59 0.83
N ILE A 18 -20.05 19.81 0.96
CA ILE A 18 -19.65 19.22 2.24
C ILE A 18 -18.64 20.14 2.92
N ASP A 19 -19.04 20.71 4.06
CA ASP A 19 -18.23 21.62 4.85
C ASP A 19 -17.32 20.87 5.83
N ILE A 20 -16.04 21.26 5.92
CA ILE A 20 -15.02 20.67 6.77
C ILE A 20 -14.18 21.75 7.46
N ALA A 21 -13.71 21.47 8.67
CA ALA A 21 -12.71 22.31 9.33
C ALA A 21 -11.34 22.12 8.64
N GLU A 22 -10.65 23.21 8.36
CA GLU A 22 -9.27 23.13 7.88
C GLU A 22 -8.36 22.61 8.99
N PRO A 23 -7.60 21.52 8.78
CA PRO A 23 -6.70 20.99 9.80
C PRO A 23 -5.72 22.05 10.32
N GLY A 24 -5.60 22.17 11.65
CA GLY A 24 -4.73 23.13 12.31
C GLY A 24 -5.20 24.58 12.25
N SER A 25 -6.46 24.85 11.88
CA SER A 25 -7.03 26.21 11.76
C SER A 25 -8.50 26.23 12.19
N ASP A 26 -9.00 27.41 12.61
CA ASP A 26 -10.42 27.66 12.85
C ASP A 26 -11.24 27.91 11.55
N ARG A 27 -10.56 27.95 10.42
CA ARG A 27 -11.19 28.19 9.12
C ARG A 27 -12.01 26.97 8.69
N ARG A 28 -13.14 27.26 8.05
CA ARG A 28 -13.94 26.24 7.36
C ARG A 28 -13.79 26.38 5.85
N MET A 29 -13.85 25.24 5.17
CA MET A 29 -13.77 25.15 3.72
C MET A 29 -14.64 23.98 3.24
N SER A 30 -14.84 23.86 1.93
CA SER A 30 -15.45 22.65 1.37
C SER A 30 -14.44 21.51 1.30
N VAL A 31 -14.94 20.26 1.28
CA VAL A 31 -14.10 19.08 1.02
C VAL A 31 -13.36 19.21 -0.31
N GLU A 32 -14.00 19.77 -1.33
CA GLU A 32 -13.34 20.00 -2.62
C GLU A 32 -12.17 20.99 -2.51
N GLU A 33 -12.33 22.07 -1.73
CA GLU A 33 -11.25 23.03 -1.48
C GLU A 33 -10.09 22.40 -0.69
N LEU A 34 -10.38 21.52 0.29
CA LEU A 34 -9.35 20.76 1.03
C LEU A 34 -8.53 19.88 0.09
N LEU A 35 -9.18 19.10 -0.77
CA LEU A 35 -8.53 18.22 -1.75
C LEU A 35 -7.60 19.02 -2.67
N ASN A 36 -8.07 20.15 -3.18
CA ASN A 36 -7.31 20.96 -4.13
C ASN A 36 -6.15 21.71 -3.47
N ARG A 37 -6.36 22.33 -2.30
CA ARG A 37 -5.39 23.26 -1.71
C ARG A 37 -4.43 22.62 -0.72
N ARG A 38 -4.86 21.55 -0.02
CA ARG A 38 -4.07 20.93 1.04
C ARG A 38 -3.51 19.60 0.65
N MET A 39 -4.22 18.84 -0.20
CA MET A 39 -3.82 17.50 -0.56
C MET A 39 -3.20 17.39 -1.95
N SER A 40 -3.27 18.45 -2.77
CA SER A 40 -2.83 18.40 -4.18
C SER A 40 -3.37 17.15 -4.87
N ASN A 41 -4.68 16.93 -4.71
CA ASN A 41 -5.34 15.73 -5.19
C ASN A 41 -5.63 15.85 -6.69
N ASP A 42 -5.09 14.93 -7.48
CA ASP A 42 -5.20 14.91 -8.95
C ASP A 42 -6.42 14.11 -9.41
N ALA A 43 -6.78 13.06 -8.66
CA ALA A 43 -7.93 12.24 -8.97
C ALA A 43 -8.52 11.60 -7.72
N LEU A 44 -9.85 11.46 -7.66
CA LEU A 44 -10.57 10.87 -6.55
C LEU A 44 -11.73 10.01 -7.04
N LEU A 45 -11.88 8.80 -6.46
CA LEU A 45 -13.04 7.95 -6.65
C LEU A 45 -13.54 7.45 -5.29
N ILE A 46 -14.86 7.60 -5.05
CA ILE A 46 -15.53 7.13 -3.84
C ILE A 46 -16.58 6.09 -4.23
N MET A 47 -16.49 4.91 -3.63
CA MET A 47 -17.50 3.87 -3.74
C MET A 47 -18.17 3.65 -2.39
N HIS A 48 -19.49 3.61 -2.37
CA HIS A 48 -20.29 3.31 -1.19
C HIS A 48 -21.34 2.27 -1.51
N LYS A 49 -21.37 1.18 -0.74
CA LYS A 49 -22.31 0.06 -0.92
C LYS A 49 -22.33 -0.44 -2.37
N GLY A 50 -21.14 -0.64 -2.94
CA GLY A 50 -20.95 -1.19 -4.28
C GLY A 50 -21.16 -0.21 -5.45
N HIS A 51 -21.50 1.07 -5.20
CA HIS A 51 -21.72 2.07 -6.23
C HIS A 51 -20.69 3.20 -6.15
N VAL A 52 -20.21 3.66 -7.31
CA VAL A 52 -19.42 4.89 -7.41
C VAL A 52 -20.35 6.08 -7.15
N VAL A 53 -20.10 6.79 -6.05
CA VAL A 53 -20.84 7.98 -5.65
C VAL A 53 -20.11 9.27 -5.99
N HIS A 54 -18.83 9.20 -6.30
CA HIS A 54 -18.02 10.33 -6.78
C HIS A 54 -16.84 9.84 -7.61
N GLU A 55 -16.57 10.51 -8.72
CA GLU A 55 -15.36 10.36 -9.51
C GLU A 55 -14.98 11.69 -10.12
N SER A 56 -13.75 12.13 -9.90
CA SER A 56 -13.25 13.40 -10.43
C SER A 56 -11.76 13.34 -10.75
N TYR A 57 -11.37 14.16 -11.73
CA TYR A 57 -10.00 14.33 -12.20
C TYR A 57 -9.68 15.82 -12.28
N ARG A 58 -8.44 16.20 -11.97
CA ARG A 58 -7.99 17.59 -11.87
C ARG A 58 -6.70 17.80 -12.64
N ASP A 59 -6.33 19.03 -12.87
CA ASP A 59 -5.05 19.46 -13.44
C ASP A 59 -4.69 18.79 -14.77
N GLY A 60 -5.72 18.45 -15.57
CA GLY A 60 -5.57 17.84 -16.89
C GLY A 60 -5.50 16.32 -16.89
N MET A 61 -5.53 15.66 -15.72
CA MET A 61 -5.64 14.21 -15.62
C MET A 61 -7.02 13.74 -16.12
N THR A 62 -7.07 12.57 -16.74
CA THR A 62 -8.29 11.94 -17.27
C THR A 62 -8.44 10.50 -16.75
N GLU A 63 -9.59 9.89 -17.00
CA GLU A 63 -9.87 8.51 -16.60
C GLU A 63 -8.96 7.45 -17.24
N THR A 64 -8.27 7.80 -18.31
CA THR A 64 -7.36 6.90 -19.04
C THR A 64 -5.90 7.06 -18.62
N ASP A 65 -5.59 8.12 -17.86
CA ASP A 65 -4.23 8.37 -17.41
C ASP A 65 -3.83 7.44 -16.28
N ARG A 66 -2.60 6.98 -16.33
CA ARG A 66 -1.99 6.18 -15.27
C ARG A 66 -1.22 7.09 -14.34
N HIS A 67 -1.36 6.87 -13.06
CA HIS A 67 -0.59 7.53 -12.02
C HIS A 67 0.24 6.51 -11.25
N VAL A 68 1.42 6.91 -10.78
CA VAL A 68 2.23 6.05 -9.93
C VAL A 68 1.56 5.86 -8.57
N ASN A 69 1.43 4.61 -8.15
CA ASN A 69 0.75 4.23 -6.91
C ASN A 69 1.61 4.40 -5.66
N HIS A 70 2.93 4.55 -5.83
CA HIS A 70 3.85 4.53 -4.71
C HIS A 70 3.57 3.38 -3.73
N SER A 71 3.69 3.60 -2.45
CA SER A 71 3.61 2.53 -1.43
C SER A 71 2.26 1.83 -1.34
N THR A 72 1.19 2.34 -1.94
CA THR A 72 -0.07 1.57 -2.02
C THR A 72 0.13 0.26 -2.77
N THR A 73 1.10 0.19 -3.71
CA THR A 73 1.50 -1.01 -4.46
C THR A 73 1.86 -2.20 -3.56
N LYS A 74 2.37 -1.94 -2.35
CA LYS A 74 2.81 -2.98 -1.40
C LYS A 74 1.71 -4.01 -1.13
N THR A 75 0.48 -3.55 -0.95
CA THR A 75 -0.66 -4.43 -0.65
C THR A 75 -1.01 -5.35 -1.82
N LEU A 76 -0.79 -4.91 -3.07
CA LEU A 76 -0.97 -5.75 -4.25
C LEU A 76 0.06 -6.88 -4.28
N THR A 77 1.33 -6.57 -3.98
CA THR A 77 2.40 -7.56 -3.90
C THR A 77 2.13 -8.61 -2.82
N THR A 78 1.64 -8.16 -1.66
CA THR A 78 1.34 -9.09 -0.55
C THR A 78 0.14 -9.98 -0.81
N LEU A 79 -0.79 -9.61 -1.69
CA LEU A 79 -1.85 -10.53 -2.14
C LEU A 79 -1.27 -11.77 -2.83
N LEU A 80 -0.20 -11.64 -3.63
CA LEU A 80 0.48 -12.80 -4.23
C LEU A 80 1.06 -13.73 -3.16
N VAL A 81 1.66 -13.16 -2.11
CA VAL A 81 2.17 -13.94 -0.98
C VAL A 81 1.02 -14.58 -0.19
N GLY A 82 -0.08 -13.86 0.01
CA GLY A 82 -1.30 -14.40 0.63
C GLY A 82 -1.89 -15.57 -0.15
N MET A 83 -1.88 -15.51 -1.48
CA MET A 83 -2.25 -16.64 -2.35
C MET A 83 -1.31 -17.81 -2.17
N ALA A 84 0.02 -17.59 -2.14
CA ALA A 84 1.00 -18.64 -1.93
C ALA A 84 0.88 -19.33 -0.56
N ILE A 85 0.50 -18.56 0.48
CA ILE A 85 0.20 -19.10 1.81
C ILE A 85 -1.07 -19.98 1.75
N ALA A 86 -2.12 -19.51 1.09
CA ALA A 86 -3.39 -20.25 0.95
C ALA A 86 -3.21 -21.54 0.12
N ASP A 87 -2.35 -21.50 -0.89
CA ASP A 87 -1.99 -22.66 -1.72
C ASP A 87 -1.05 -23.65 -0.99
N GLY A 88 -0.61 -23.34 0.23
CA GLY A 88 0.31 -24.16 1.02
C GLY A 88 1.76 -24.18 0.49
N LEU A 89 2.11 -23.23 -0.38
CA LEU A 89 3.47 -23.09 -0.94
C LEU A 89 4.40 -22.30 -0.02
N VAL A 90 3.83 -21.44 0.84
CA VAL A 90 4.57 -20.61 1.78
C VAL A 90 4.02 -20.83 3.19
N ASP A 91 4.89 -21.19 4.13
CA ASP A 91 4.62 -21.11 5.56
C ASP A 91 4.98 -19.70 6.04
N PRO A 92 4.02 -18.89 6.52
CA PRO A 92 4.32 -17.54 7.00
C PRO A 92 5.26 -17.52 8.21
N GLN A 93 5.39 -18.63 8.94
CA GLN A 93 6.30 -18.74 10.09
C GLN A 93 7.70 -19.22 9.71
N ALA A 94 7.90 -19.70 8.48
CA ALA A 94 9.21 -20.06 7.99
C ALA A 94 10.13 -18.84 7.80
N PRO A 95 11.45 -19.00 8.00
CA PRO A 95 12.40 -17.95 7.66
C PRO A 95 12.33 -17.56 6.17
N MET A 96 12.51 -16.29 5.87
CA MET A 96 12.57 -15.78 4.49
C MET A 96 13.62 -16.54 3.64
N THR A 97 14.71 -16.97 4.26
CA THR A 97 15.81 -17.68 3.62
C THR A 97 15.47 -19.11 3.20
N GLU A 98 14.35 -19.67 3.65
CA GLU A 98 13.84 -20.94 3.13
C GLU A 98 13.45 -20.80 1.65
N TYR A 99 12.91 -19.64 1.27
CA TYR A 99 12.46 -19.32 -0.08
C TYR A 99 13.49 -18.52 -0.88
N LEU A 100 14.35 -17.74 -0.19
CA LEU A 100 15.32 -16.82 -0.79
C LEU A 100 16.75 -17.31 -0.58
N GLU A 101 17.20 -18.22 -1.45
CA GLU A 101 18.56 -18.76 -1.40
C GLU A 101 19.63 -17.66 -1.43
N VAL A 102 19.35 -16.57 -2.15
CA VAL A 102 20.24 -15.40 -2.28
C VAL A 102 20.58 -14.73 -0.94
N PHE A 103 19.78 -14.94 0.12
CA PHE A 103 20.00 -14.36 1.46
C PHE A 103 20.37 -15.40 2.52
N ARG A 104 20.56 -16.69 2.15
CA ARG A 104 20.77 -17.80 3.09
C ARG A 104 22.06 -17.67 3.91
N ASP A 105 23.06 -17.00 3.38
CA ASP A 105 24.33 -16.73 4.04
C ASP A 105 24.29 -15.51 5.01
N LEU A 106 23.15 -14.84 5.11
CA LEU A 106 22.96 -13.70 5.99
C LEU A 106 22.26 -14.12 7.29
N ASP A 107 23.01 -14.22 8.39
CA ASP A 107 22.51 -14.71 9.68
C ASP A 107 21.27 -13.94 10.19
N ALA A 108 21.21 -12.62 9.95
CA ALA A 108 20.06 -11.81 10.34
C ALA A 108 18.78 -12.26 9.63
N TRP A 109 18.86 -12.60 8.34
CA TRP A 109 17.72 -13.03 7.53
C TRP A 109 17.20 -14.42 7.89
N ASN A 110 18.05 -15.30 8.40
CA ASN A 110 17.66 -16.63 8.92
C ASN A 110 16.74 -16.54 10.15
N ARG A 111 16.62 -15.36 10.77
CA ARG A 111 15.76 -15.10 11.94
C ARG A 111 14.47 -14.36 11.58
N VAL A 112 14.33 -13.88 10.34
CA VAL A 112 13.18 -13.13 9.86
C VAL A 112 12.23 -14.07 9.15
N THR A 113 11.01 -14.22 9.67
CA THR A 113 9.97 -15.02 9.02
C THR A 113 9.27 -14.23 7.92
N VAL A 114 8.57 -14.91 7.01
CA VAL A 114 7.70 -14.27 6.01
C VAL A 114 6.67 -13.36 6.69
N GLN A 115 6.08 -13.80 7.84
CA GLN A 115 5.13 -12.99 8.57
C GLN A 115 5.76 -11.74 9.18
N HIS A 116 7.01 -11.80 9.65
CA HIS A 116 7.72 -10.60 10.11
C HIS A 116 7.87 -9.58 8.98
N ALA A 117 8.15 -10.02 7.75
CA ALA A 117 8.25 -9.14 6.59
C ALA A 117 6.89 -8.59 6.15
N LEU A 118 5.82 -9.41 6.19
CA LEU A 118 4.44 -8.99 5.93
C LEU A 118 3.96 -7.91 6.91
N ASP A 119 4.36 -8.01 8.16
CA ASP A 119 3.96 -7.08 9.23
C ASP A 119 4.97 -5.93 9.43
N MET A 120 6.03 -5.87 8.64
CA MET A 120 7.12 -4.90 8.80
C MET A 120 7.67 -4.88 10.24
N ARG A 121 7.90 -6.08 10.80
CA ARG A 121 8.46 -6.30 12.16
C ARG A 121 9.71 -7.16 12.11
N THR A 122 10.55 -6.94 11.10
CA THR A 122 11.74 -7.78 10.86
C THR A 122 12.84 -7.59 11.88
N GLY A 123 12.91 -6.40 12.49
CA GLY A 123 14.04 -5.99 13.34
C GLY A 123 15.33 -5.75 12.56
N LEU A 124 15.33 -5.89 11.24
CA LEU A 124 16.48 -5.54 10.40
C LEU A 124 16.74 -4.04 10.45
N ARG A 125 18.01 -3.67 10.47
CA ARG A 125 18.43 -2.26 10.50
C ARG A 125 18.07 -1.60 9.18
N TYR A 126 17.09 -0.70 9.23
CA TYR A 126 16.64 0.13 8.12
C TYR A 126 15.79 1.28 8.67
N GLU A 127 15.89 2.43 8.04
CA GLU A 127 15.10 3.62 8.36
C GLU A 127 14.60 4.24 7.06
N GLU A 128 13.39 4.82 7.09
CA GLU A 128 12.77 5.44 5.94
C GLU A 128 12.23 6.83 6.32
N HIS A 129 13.18 7.76 6.58
CA HIS A 129 12.91 9.15 6.94
C HIS A 129 13.21 10.06 5.75
N TYR A 130 12.17 10.51 5.06
CA TYR A 130 12.29 11.27 3.81
C TYR A 130 12.86 12.69 4.01
N GLU A 131 12.78 13.23 5.23
CA GLU A 131 13.30 14.57 5.55
C GLU A 131 14.78 14.56 5.92
N ASP A 132 15.35 13.39 6.23
CA ASP A 132 16.77 13.22 6.53
C ASP A 132 17.55 12.91 5.24
N PRO A 133 18.38 13.85 4.74
CA PRO A 133 19.17 13.64 3.51
C PRO A 133 20.21 12.53 3.65
N ASP A 134 20.60 12.16 4.87
CA ASP A 134 21.57 11.12 5.16
C ASP A 134 20.92 9.76 5.44
N CYS A 135 19.59 9.68 5.35
CA CYS A 135 18.85 8.43 5.55
C CYS A 135 19.30 7.35 4.56
N ILE A 136 19.50 6.14 5.09
CA ILE A 136 19.89 4.97 4.28
C ILE A 136 18.90 4.68 3.15
N CYS A 137 17.63 5.07 3.30
CA CYS A 137 16.59 4.89 2.30
C CYS A 137 16.92 5.52 0.95
N TRP A 138 17.65 6.62 0.90
CA TRP A 138 18.04 7.27 -0.36
C TRP A 138 18.98 6.41 -1.21
N SER A 139 19.88 5.65 -0.56
CA SER A 139 20.73 4.69 -1.28
C SER A 139 19.92 3.52 -1.83
N TYR A 140 18.92 3.05 -1.09
CA TYR A 140 17.97 2.04 -1.53
C TYR A 140 17.15 2.52 -2.74
N PHE A 141 16.58 3.73 -2.67
CA PHE A 141 15.81 4.29 -3.79
C PHE A 141 16.63 4.54 -5.05
N ARG A 142 17.94 4.71 -4.92
CA ARG A 142 18.85 4.71 -6.09
C ARG A 142 19.05 3.30 -6.64
N ALA A 143 19.17 2.31 -5.76
CA ALA A 143 19.30 0.91 -6.17
C ALA A 143 18.05 0.37 -6.87
N THR A 144 16.86 0.91 -6.55
CA THR A 144 15.61 0.58 -7.25
C THR A 144 15.35 1.41 -8.50
N GLY A 145 16.17 2.43 -8.77
CA GLY A 145 16.01 3.28 -9.95
C GLY A 145 15.02 4.44 -9.79
N TYR A 146 14.52 4.73 -8.57
CA TYR A 146 13.72 5.93 -8.31
C TYR A 146 14.50 7.21 -8.57
N TYR A 147 15.79 7.20 -8.22
CA TYR A 147 16.68 8.33 -8.41
C TYR A 147 17.89 7.93 -9.26
N PRO A 148 18.52 8.88 -9.96
CA PRO A 148 19.72 8.60 -10.74
C PRO A 148 20.81 7.95 -9.88
N PRO A 149 21.58 7.00 -10.43
CA PRO A 149 22.67 6.35 -9.72
C PRO A 149 23.79 7.35 -9.39
N LEU A 150 24.46 7.14 -8.26
CA LEU A 150 25.75 7.74 -7.94
C LEU A 150 26.89 6.80 -8.33
N ALA A 151 28.15 7.27 -8.25
CA ALA A 151 29.33 6.52 -8.71
C ALA A 151 29.46 5.11 -8.09
N ASP A 152 29.03 4.94 -6.84
CA ASP A 152 29.12 3.67 -6.10
C ASP A 152 27.73 3.04 -5.84
N THR A 153 26.77 3.26 -6.74
CA THR A 153 25.42 2.73 -6.60
C THR A 153 25.41 1.21 -6.79
N HIS A 154 24.60 0.52 -5.99
CA HIS A 154 24.37 -0.91 -6.08
C HIS A 154 23.78 -1.33 -7.43
N ALA A 155 24.06 -2.55 -7.87
CA ALA A 155 23.61 -3.08 -9.16
C ALA A 155 22.09 -3.33 -9.25
N GLY A 156 21.37 -3.18 -8.14
CA GLY A 156 19.94 -3.37 -7.99
C GLY A 156 19.59 -3.57 -6.51
N TYR A 157 18.30 -3.68 -6.18
CA TYR A 157 17.89 -3.74 -4.78
C TYR A 157 18.30 -5.06 -4.09
N VAL A 158 18.46 -6.16 -4.81
CA VAL A 158 18.94 -7.43 -4.22
C VAL A 158 20.37 -7.29 -3.72
N ASP A 159 21.27 -6.68 -4.53
CA ASP A 159 22.65 -6.37 -4.12
C ASP A 159 22.67 -5.41 -2.93
N TRP A 160 21.79 -4.39 -2.96
CA TRP A 160 21.67 -3.44 -1.87
C TRP A 160 21.23 -4.12 -0.55
N ILE A 161 20.18 -4.93 -0.58
CA ILE A 161 19.71 -5.69 0.61
C ILE A 161 20.84 -6.54 1.19
N ARG A 162 21.59 -7.25 0.36
CA ARG A 162 22.68 -8.10 0.82
C ARG A 162 23.78 -7.33 1.54
N ARG A 163 24.07 -6.12 1.10
CA ARG A 163 25.20 -5.32 1.63
C ARG A 163 24.78 -4.44 2.81
N GLU A 164 23.62 -3.83 2.72
CA GLU A 164 23.22 -2.77 3.65
C GLU A 164 22.22 -3.26 4.71
N MET A 165 21.37 -4.26 4.39
CA MET A 165 20.30 -4.71 5.30
C MET A 165 20.55 -6.12 5.84
N ASN A 166 21.71 -6.31 6.48
CA ASN A 166 22.21 -7.62 6.92
C ASN A 166 22.44 -7.73 8.43
N THR A 167 21.98 -6.76 9.22
CA THR A 167 22.11 -6.74 10.68
C THR A 167 20.76 -6.50 11.34
N LEU A 168 20.58 -7.06 12.55
CA LEU A 168 19.42 -6.79 13.39
C LEU A 168 19.72 -5.64 14.35
N GLN A 169 18.78 -4.70 14.45
CA GLN A 169 18.77 -3.66 15.49
C GLN A 169 17.79 -4.02 16.63
N ASP A 170 16.73 -4.77 16.32
CA ASP A 170 15.72 -5.24 17.26
C ASP A 170 15.48 -6.75 17.10
N PRO A 171 14.97 -7.44 18.12
CA PRO A 171 14.45 -8.80 17.93
C PRO A 171 13.31 -8.83 16.89
N PRO A 172 13.32 -9.77 15.92
CA PRO A 172 12.21 -9.91 15.00
C PRO A 172 10.86 -10.09 15.72
N GLY A 173 9.83 -9.44 15.23
CA GLY A 173 8.47 -9.47 15.78
C GLY A 173 8.19 -8.45 16.87
N GLN A 174 9.18 -7.71 17.38
CA GLN A 174 9.01 -6.83 18.53
C GLN A 174 8.48 -5.44 18.16
N ARG A 175 9.09 -4.78 17.17
CA ARG A 175 8.80 -3.39 16.78
C ARG A 175 8.30 -3.33 15.34
N PHE A 176 7.28 -2.51 15.10
CA PHE A 176 6.94 -2.08 13.74
C PHE A 176 8.02 -1.11 13.25
N ASN A 177 8.58 -1.40 12.09
CA ASN A 177 9.54 -0.55 11.41
C ASN A 177 9.25 -0.60 9.91
N TYR A 178 8.72 0.50 9.38
CA TYR A 178 8.37 0.59 7.97
C TYR A 178 9.62 0.41 7.10
N ALA A 179 9.57 -0.57 6.20
CA ALA A 179 10.73 -0.95 5.40
C ALA A 179 10.34 -1.38 3.99
N SER A 180 10.40 -0.46 3.04
CA SER A 180 10.10 -0.72 1.63
C SER A 180 10.84 -1.92 1.03
N PRO A 181 12.13 -2.21 1.36
CA PRO A 181 12.83 -3.39 0.87
C PRO A 181 12.13 -4.72 1.16
N MET A 182 11.31 -4.78 2.22
CA MET A 182 10.59 -6.01 2.57
C MET A 182 9.55 -6.40 1.53
N THR A 183 8.91 -5.44 0.89
CA THR A 183 7.94 -5.73 -0.19
C THR A 183 8.62 -6.38 -1.39
N ASN A 184 9.76 -5.84 -1.81
CA ASN A 184 10.53 -6.43 -2.90
C ASN A 184 11.04 -7.83 -2.54
N ALA A 185 11.48 -8.05 -1.29
CA ALA A 185 11.85 -9.38 -0.82
C ALA A 185 10.67 -10.36 -0.82
N LEU A 186 9.46 -9.90 -0.43
CA LEU A 186 8.23 -10.72 -0.50
C LEU A 186 7.82 -11.03 -1.95
N ALA A 187 8.04 -10.11 -2.88
CA ALA A 187 7.86 -10.39 -4.31
C ALA A 187 8.79 -11.49 -4.82
N LEU A 188 10.05 -11.50 -4.34
CA LEU A 188 10.98 -12.59 -4.65
C LEU A 188 10.51 -13.93 -4.06
N VAL A 189 9.91 -13.95 -2.86
CA VAL A 189 9.30 -15.17 -2.29
C VAL A 189 8.20 -15.68 -3.22
N ALA A 190 7.28 -14.82 -3.66
CA ALA A 190 6.20 -15.21 -4.57
C ALA A 190 6.74 -15.79 -5.88
N THR A 191 7.76 -15.15 -6.49
CA THR A 191 8.39 -15.66 -7.71
C THR A 191 9.17 -16.96 -7.51
N ALA A 192 9.77 -17.14 -6.35
CA ALA A 192 10.50 -18.37 -6.03
C ALA A 192 9.58 -19.60 -5.96
N VAL A 193 8.35 -19.44 -5.44
CA VAL A 193 7.42 -20.56 -5.24
C VAL A 193 6.49 -20.80 -6.44
N TYR A 194 6.10 -19.74 -7.17
CA TYR A 194 5.23 -19.86 -8.34
C TYR A 194 6.00 -20.00 -9.66
N GLY A 195 7.25 -19.53 -9.71
CA GLY A 195 7.98 -19.35 -10.96
C GLY A 195 7.53 -18.10 -11.74
N GLY A 196 8.22 -17.81 -12.83
CA GLY A 196 7.90 -16.67 -13.69
C GLY A 196 8.37 -15.33 -13.15
N SER A 197 7.83 -14.24 -13.69
CA SER A 197 8.09 -12.87 -13.24
C SER A 197 6.97 -12.36 -12.33
N VAL A 198 7.26 -11.36 -11.48
CA VAL A 198 6.20 -10.69 -10.71
C VAL A 198 5.11 -10.12 -11.61
N ALA A 199 5.50 -9.54 -12.76
CA ALA A 199 4.55 -8.96 -13.71
C ALA A 199 3.58 -10.03 -14.26
N SER A 200 4.09 -11.21 -14.65
CA SER A 200 3.23 -12.31 -15.10
C SER A 200 2.33 -12.83 -13.99
N LEU A 201 2.83 -12.93 -12.76
CA LEU A 201 2.01 -13.35 -11.61
C LEU A 201 0.91 -12.35 -11.28
N LEU A 202 1.21 -11.05 -11.29
CA LEU A 202 0.21 -10.00 -11.10
C LEU A 202 -0.87 -10.05 -12.19
N GLU A 203 -0.45 -10.18 -13.45
CA GLU A 203 -1.38 -10.31 -14.57
C GLU A 203 -2.28 -11.53 -14.42
N GLU A 204 -1.70 -12.73 -14.30
CA GLU A 204 -2.43 -14.01 -14.30
C GLU A 204 -3.31 -14.19 -13.07
N LYS A 205 -2.84 -13.78 -11.89
CA LYS A 205 -3.53 -14.07 -10.62
C LYS A 205 -4.44 -12.93 -10.16
N ILE A 206 -4.20 -11.69 -10.59
CA ILE A 206 -4.95 -10.53 -10.09
C ILE A 206 -5.59 -9.73 -11.22
N PHE A 207 -4.81 -9.11 -12.13
CA PHE A 207 -5.35 -8.16 -13.09
C PHE A 207 -6.39 -8.76 -14.04
N GLN A 208 -6.18 -10.00 -14.51
CA GLN A 208 -7.16 -10.71 -15.34
C GLN A 208 -8.48 -10.98 -14.61
N HIS A 209 -8.46 -11.03 -13.27
CA HIS A 209 -9.62 -11.38 -12.45
C HIS A 209 -10.33 -10.18 -11.83
N ILE A 210 -9.65 -9.06 -11.61
CA ILE A 210 -10.32 -7.83 -11.14
C ILE A 210 -11.06 -7.10 -12.27
N GLY A 211 -10.86 -7.51 -13.52
CA GLY A 211 -11.46 -6.89 -14.68
C GLY A 211 -10.91 -5.50 -14.96
N ALA A 212 -9.57 -5.35 -14.88
CA ALA A 212 -8.89 -4.12 -15.21
C ALA A 212 -9.19 -3.65 -16.62
N GLU A 213 -9.38 -2.36 -16.83
CA GLU A 213 -9.72 -1.76 -18.13
C GLU A 213 -8.50 -1.26 -18.90
N ALA A 214 -7.35 -1.13 -18.23
CA ALA A 214 -6.11 -0.67 -18.84
C ALA A 214 -4.91 -1.50 -18.41
N ASP A 215 -3.86 -1.48 -19.23
CA ASP A 215 -2.57 -2.07 -18.84
C ASP A 215 -1.95 -1.30 -17.68
N ALA A 216 -1.34 -2.02 -16.75
CA ALA A 216 -0.51 -1.46 -15.69
C ALA A 216 0.96 -1.37 -16.14
N TRP A 217 1.70 -0.41 -15.58
CA TRP A 217 3.15 -0.30 -15.78
C TRP A 217 3.87 -0.60 -14.48
N LEU A 218 4.84 -1.50 -14.54
CA LEU A 218 5.69 -1.86 -13.42
C LEU A 218 7.15 -1.62 -13.81
N ASN A 219 7.84 -0.76 -13.07
CA ASN A 219 9.23 -0.45 -13.34
C ASN A 219 10.17 -1.58 -12.89
N LEU A 220 11.32 -1.63 -13.50
CA LEU A 220 12.41 -2.54 -13.16
C LEU A 220 13.58 -1.75 -12.55
N ASP A 221 14.31 -2.37 -11.65
CA ASP A 221 15.56 -1.83 -11.15
C ASP A 221 16.67 -1.94 -12.22
N PRO A 222 17.85 -1.35 -12.01
CA PRO A 222 18.97 -1.44 -12.98
C PRO A 222 19.43 -2.85 -13.32
N SER A 223 19.11 -3.84 -12.47
CA SER A 223 19.43 -5.26 -12.73
C SER A 223 18.32 -6.00 -13.51
N GLY A 224 17.19 -5.32 -13.80
CA GLY A 224 16.06 -5.89 -14.53
C GLY A 224 15.06 -6.61 -13.65
N VAL A 225 15.11 -6.43 -12.32
CA VAL A 225 14.17 -7.02 -11.37
C VAL A 225 13.03 -6.04 -11.10
N ALA A 226 11.79 -6.53 -11.04
CA ALA A 226 10.61 -5.71 -10.82
C ALA A 226 10.62 -5.04 -9.43
N VAL A 227 10.26 -3.75 -9.40
CA VAL A 227 10.23 -2.91 -8.19
C VAL A 227 8.79 -2.76 -7.73
N THR A 228 8.41 -3.53 -6.72
CA THR A 228 7.01 -3.72 -6.31
C THR A 228 6.62 -2.97 -5.04
N GLU A 229 7.55 -2.32 -4.38
CA GLU A 229 7.25 -1.54 -3.16
C GLU A 229 6.59 -0.19 -3.46
N GLY A 230 6.57 0.25 -4.76
CA GLY A 230 5.99 1.55 -5.06
C GLY A 230 6.01 1.98 -6.52
N GLN A 231 6.54 1.18 -7.45
CA GLN A 231 6.71 1.63 -8.84
C GLN A 231 5.71 1.01 -9.82
N LEU A 232 4.49 0.76 -9.35
CA LEU A 232 3.35 0.40 -10.20
C LEU A 232 2.58 1.66 -10.59
N SER A 233 2.15 1.75 -11.84
CA SER A 233 1.26 2.82 -12.32
C SER A 233 -0.03 2.22 -12.89
N LEU A 234 -1.18 2.76 -12.43
CA LEU A 234 -2.53 2.32 -12.77
C LEU A 234 -3.43 3.51 -13.12
N THR A 235 -4.55 3.22 -13.79
CA THR A 235 -5.68 4.16 -13.81
C THR A 235 -6.37 4.20 -12.43
N LEU A 236 -7.04 5.30 -12.12
CA LEU A 236 -7.80 5.45 -10.87
C LEU A 236 -8.87 4.36 -10.72
N ARG A 237 -9.56 4.02 -11.81
CA ARG A 237 -10.61 3.00 -11.82
C ARG A 237 -10.06 1.60 -11.55
N ASP A 238 -8.87 1.28 -12.07
CA ASP A 238 -8.23 -0.01 -11.80
C ASP A 238 -7.65 -0.08 -10.39
N PHE A 239 -7.22 1.06 -9.83
CA PHE A 239 -6.89 1.16 -8.42
C PHE A 239 -8.12 0.86 -7.53
N ALA A 240 -9.28 1.43 -7.88
CA ALA A 240 -10.53 1.14 -7.16
C ALA A 240 -10.94 -0.34 -7.26
N ARG A 241 -10.81 -0.98 -8.44
CA ARG A 241 -11.07 -2.42 -8.62
C ARG A 241 -10.18 -3.29 -7.75
N TRP A 242 -8.89 -2.99 -7.72
CA TRP A 242 -7.96 -3.70 -6.86
C TRP A 242 -8.25 -3.46 -5.38
N ALA A 243 -8.40 -2.20 -4.94
CA ALA A 243 -8.67 -1.87 -3.55
C ALA A 243 -9.99 -2.46 -3.06
N SER A 244 -10.99 -2.63 -3.95
CA SER A 244 -12.27 -3.26 -3.60
C SER A 244 -12.14 -4.73 -3.17
N LEU A 245 -11.05 -5.43 -3.51
CA LEU A 245 -10.78 -6.77 -2.99
C LEU A 245 -10.70 -6.78 -1.46
N PHE A 246 -10.12 -5.73 -0.87
CA PHE A 246 -10.00 -5.61 0.59
C PHE A 246 -11.37 -5.33 1.24
N LEU A 247 -12.21 -4.53 0.59
CA LEU A 247 -13.59 -4.29 1.04
C LEU A 247 -14.46 -5.55 0.94
N ASN A 248 -14.26 -6.35 -0.10
CA ASN A 248 -15.14 -7.47 -0.48
C ASN A 248 -14.55 -8.85 -0.11
N GLN A 249 -13.69 -8.93 0.90
CA GLN A 249 -13.10 -10.20 1.37
C GLN A 249 -12.43 -11.01 0.24
N GLY A 250 -11.70 -10.32 -0.62
CA GLY A 250 -10.98 -10.91 -1.75
C GLY A 250 -11.83 -11.18 -2.98
N ARG A 251 -13.09 -10.74 -3.01
CA ARG A 251 -13.96 -10.87 -4.19
C ARG A 251 -13.87 -9.62 -5.06
N ASN A 252 -13.89 -9.85 -6.38
CA ASN A 252 -14.03 -8.76 -7.34
C ASN A 252 -15.47 -8.21 -7.36
N LEU A 253 -15.71 -7.15 -8.15
CA LEU A 253 -17.00 -6.44 -8.20
C LEU A 253 -18.17 -7.28 -8.74
N VAL A 254 -17.92 -8.47 -9.30
CA VAL A 254 -18.96 -9.44 -9.71
C VAL A 254 -19.03 -10.66 -8.79
N GLY A 255 -18.38 -10.62 -7.62
CA GLY A 255 -18.46 -11.64 -6.59
C GLY A 255 -17.54 -12.86 -6.78
N GLN A 256 -16.67 -12.86 -7.79
CA GLN A 256 -15.68 -13.93 -7.98
C GLN A 256 -14.55 -13.80 -6.96
N GLN A 257 -14.16 -14.90 -6.30
CA GLN A 257 -13.01 -14.92 -5.40
C GLN A 257 -11.71 -14.77 -6.21
N VAL A 258 -10.93 -13.75 -5.89
CA VAL A 258 -9.62 -13.45 -6.51
C VAL A 258 -8.50 -13.64 -5.49
N ALA A 259 -8.64 -13.09 -4.30
CA ALA A 259 -7.66 -13.22 -3.23
C ALA A 259 -8.22 -14.04 -2.06
N PRO A 260 -7.40 -14.71 -1.25
CA PRO A 260 -7.88 -15.53 -0.14
C PRO A 260 -8.59 -14.68 0.93
N ALA A 261 -9.86 -14.98 1.20
CA ALA A 261 -10.66 -14.25 2.21
C ALA A 261 -9.97 -14.25 3.59
N ALA A 262 -9.42 -15.40 4.01
CA ALA A 262 -8.75 -15.52 5.30
C ALA A 262 -7.53 -14.61 5.45
N PHE A 263 -6.78 -14.36 4.37
CA PHE A 263 -5.63 -13.45 4.37
C PHE A 263 -6.07 -11.99 4.55
N ILE A 264 -7.19 -11.61 3.92
CA ILE A 264 -7.75 -10.26 4.02
C ILE A 264 -8.43 -10.05 5.38
N ASP A 265 -9.23 -11.01 5.85
CA ASP A 265 -9.88 -10.93 7.16
C ASP A 265 -8.87 -10.83 8.32
N ASP A 266 -7.70 -11.45 8.16
CA ASP A 266 -6.63 -11.39 9.15
C ASP A 266 -6.05 -9.95 9.31
N ILE A 267 -6.13 -9.10 8.27
CA ILE A 267 -5.63 -7.72 8.32
C ILE A 267 -6.38 -6.91 9.37
N SER A 268 -7.71 -6.95 9.36
CA SER A 268 -8.54 -6.15 10.26
C SER A 268 -8.75 -6.77 11.64
N ARG A 269 -8.27 -8.01 11.87
CA ARG A 269 -8.43 -8.69 13.16
C ARG A 269 -7.60 -7.99 14.24
N PRO A 270 -8.25 -7.54 15.34
CA PRO A 270 -7.52 -6.92 16.45
C PRO A 270 -6.48 -7.86 17.05
N SER A 271 -5.27 -7.35 17.26
CA SER A 271 -4.15 -8.12 17.82
C SER A 271 -3.34 -7.25 18.77
N GLU A 272 -3.32 -7.63 20.07
CA GLU A 272 -2.51 -6.90 21.04
C GLU A 272 -1.01 -6.95 20.73
N GLN A 273 -0.53 -8.06 20.17
CA GLN A 273 0.86 -8.18 19.73
C GLN A 273 1.20 -7.16 18.62
N LEU A 274 0.31 -6.99 17.62
CA LEU A 274 0.50 -6.03 16.54
C LEU A 274 0.40 -4.59 17.06
N ARG A 275 -0.57 -4.31 17.92
CA ARG A 275 -0.73 -2.99 18.56
C ARG A 275 0.46 -2.63 19.43
N ALA A 276 1.00 -3.60 20.20
CA ALA A 276 2.21 -3.37 21.01
C ALA A 276 3.42 -3.03 20.11
N ALA A 277 3.60 -3.74 19.00
CA ALA A 277 4.65 -3.44 18.03
C ALA A 277 4.44 -2.08 17.34
N TRP A 278 3.19 -1.75 16.99
CA TRP A 278 2.80 -0.47 16.41
C TRP A 278 3.14 0.71 17.31
N ARG A 279 2.79 0.61 18.61
CA ARG A 279 3.11 1.65 19.63
C ARG A 279 4.60 1.92 19.82
N MET A 280 5.47 1.01 19.39
CA MET A 280 6.92 1.20 19.38
C MET A 280 7.45 1.79 18.07
N GLY A 281 6.62 1.89 17.02
CA GLY A 281 6.98 2.41 15.72
C GLY A 281 6.74 3.93 15.58
N ASP A 282 7.14 4.47 14.43
CA ASP A 282 7.18 5.92 14.20
C ASP A 282 5.83 6.51 13.72
N TYR A 283 4.84 5.67 13.41
CA TYR A 283 3.54 6.10 12.86
C TYR A 283 2.38 6.05 13.87
N VAL A 284 2.66 5.87 15.16
CA VAL A 284 1.62 5.74 16.20
C VAL A 284 0.70 6.95 16.27
N ASP A 285 1.24 8.17 16.06
CA ASP A 285 0.47 9.40 16.14
C ASP A 285 -0.58 9.52 15.01
N MET A 286 -0.32 8.90 13.86
CA MET A 286 -1.28 8.81 12.77
C MET A 286 -2.52 7.98 13.14
N ALA A 287 -2.33 6.89 13.88
CA ALA A 287 -3.39 5.97 14.28
C ALA A 287 -3.10 5.37 15.68
N PRO A 288 -3.43 6.08 16.78
CA PRO A 288 -3.09 5.63 18.13
C PRO A 288 -3.71 4.29 18.54
N GLN A 289 -4.84 3.91 17.94
CA GLN A 289 -5.53 2.61 18.12
C GLN A 289 -5.25 1.62 16.98
N GLY A 290 -4.28 1.96 16.13
CA GLY A 290 -3.96 1.21 14.92
C GLY A 290 -3.08 -0.01 15.15
N GLN A 291 -2.87 -0.70 14.06
CA GLN A 291 -1.90 -1.79 13.89
C GLN A 291 -1.46 -1.85 12.43
N TYR A 292 -0.43 -2.66 12.14
CA TYR A 292 0.00 -2.91 10.77
C TYR A 292 0.02 -4.42 10.52
N ARG A 293 -0.65 -4.87 9.46
CA ARG A 293 -0.77 -6.29 9.14
C ARG A 293 -0.77 -6.51 7.64
N ASN A 294 0.01 -7.48 7.17
CA ASN A 294 0.09 -7.89 5.77
C ASN A 294 0.30 -6.68 4.82
N GLN A 295 1.18 -5.77 5.22
CA GLN A 295 1.52 -4.49 4.57
C GLN A 295 0.32 -3.55 4.35
N THR A 296 -0.66 -3.61 5.23
CA THR A 296 -1.82 -2.72 5.25
C THR A 296 -1.89 -2.00 6.60
N TYR A 297 -2.08 -0.69 6.57
CA TYR A 297 -2.38 0.09 7.77
C TYR A 297 -3.80 -0.24 8.23
N VAL A 298 -3.96 -0.46 9.51
CA VAL A 298 -5.26 -0.56 10.17
C VAL A 298 -5.37 0.66 11.06
N LEU A 299 -6.17 1.64 10.65
CA LEU A 299 -6.31 2.92 11.36
C LEU A 299 -7.02 2.73 12.69
N ASP A 300 -8.06 1.92 12.68
CA ASP A 300 -8.79 1.48 13.85
C ASP A 300 -9.28 0.04 13.66
N ALA A 301 -8.69 -0.88 14.41
CA ALA A 301 -9.03 -2.30 14.29
C ALA A 301 -10.41 -2.65 14.85
N GLU A 302 -10.90 -1.91 15.83
CA GLU A 302 -12.25 -2.13 16.40
C GLU A 302 -13.35 -1.63 15.42
N CYS A 303 -13.07 -0.53 14.70
CA CYS A 303 -13.96 0.02 13.67
C CYS A 303 -13.62 -0.50 12.26
N ARG A 304 -12.71 -1.45 12.12
CA ARG A 304 -12.33 -2.12 10.88
C ARG A 304 -11.99 -1.18 9.74
N GLN A 305 -11.22 -0.13 10.04
CA GLN A 305 -10.77 0.87 9.08
C GLN A 305 -9.37 0.56 8.58
N LEU A 306 -9.23 0.39 7.28
CA LEU A 306 -7.97 0.07 6.61
C LEU A 306 -7.47 1.25 5.78
N ALA A 307 -6.16 1.35 5.62
CA ALA A 307 -5.56 2.32 4.70
C ALA A 307 -4.37 1.71 3.93
N MET A 308 -4.25 2.15 2.69
CA MET A 308 -3.05 2.00 1.88
C MET A 308 -2.55 3.42 1.61
N LEU A 309 -1.33 3.72 2.00
CA LEU A 309 -0.78 5.06 1.88
C LEU A 309 0.49 5.04 1.03
N GLY A 310 0.60 6.03 0.16
CA GLY A 310 1.78 6.25 -0.68
C GLY A 310 2.24 7.70 -0.58
N ILE A 311 3.54 7.90 -0.70
CA ILE A 311 4.13 9.24 -0.72
C ILE A 311 3.49 10.11 -1.81
N HIS A 312 3.57 11.43 -1.65
CA HIS A 312 2.99 12.43 -2.54
C HIS A 312 1.46 12.41 -2.64
N GLY A 313 0.75 11.76 -1.69
CA GLY A 313 -0.72 11.82 -1.62
C GLY A 313 -1.45 10.70 -2.36
N GLN A 314 -0.84 9.53 -2.53
CA GLN A 314 -1.55 8.34 -3.01
C GLN A 314 -2.23 7.65 -1.84
N PHE A 315 -3.50 7.31 -1.97
CA PHE A 315 -4.20 6.62 -0.88
C PHE A 315 -5.35 5.73 -1.34
N SER A 316 -5.62 4.70 -0.53
CA SER A 316 -6.91 4.04 -0.44
C SER A 316 -7.34 3.99 1.02
N LEU A 317 -8.58 4.35 1.30
CA LEU A 317 -9.18 4.31 2.61
C LEU A 317 -10.43 3.43 2.55
N ILE A 318 -10.59 2.52 3.50
CA ILE A 318 -11.63 1.49 3.48
C ILE A 318 -12.27 1.42 4.86
N ASP A 319 -13.59 1.53 4.91
CA ASP A 319 -14.40 1.21 6.07
C ASP A 319 -15.25 -0.03 5.75
N LEU A 320 -14.89 -1.15 6.38
CA LEU A 320 -15.52 -2.45 6.11
C LEU A 320 -16.97 -2.51 6.61
N ASP A 321 -17.30 -1.75 7.65
CA ASP A 321 -18.63 -1.78 8.26
C ASP A 321 -19.61 -0.85 7.52
N GLN A 322 -19.11 0.25 6.96
CA GLN A 322 -19.92 1.15 6.13
C GLN A 322 -19.94 0.76 4.64
N GLU A 323 -19.20 -0.26 4.24
CA GLU A 323 -19.00 -0.62 2.83
C GLU A 323 -18.51 0.58 1.99
N LEU A 324 -17.55 1.33 2.54
CA LEU A 324 -17.01 2.55 1.95
C LEU A 324 -15.56 2.33 1.50
N LEU A 325 -15.28 2.68 0.26
CA LEU A 325 -13.95 2.70 -0.35
C LEU A 325 -13.71 4.07 -0.95
N VAL A 326 -12.57 4.66 -0.62
CA VAL A 326 -12.06 5.87 -1.27
C VAL A 326 -10.68 5.58 -1.82
N VAL A 327 -10.43 5.91 -3.07
CA VAL A 327 -9.09 5.90 -3.68
C VAL A 327 -8.78 7.27 -4.25
N GLY A 328 -7.53 7.70 -4.10
CA GLY A 328 -7.08 8.98 -4.61
C GLY A 328 -5.64 8.98 -5.07
N TYR A 329 -5.37 9.80 -6.06
CA TYR A 329 -4.04 10.16 -6.54
C TYR A 329 -3.75 11.62 -6.21
N GLY A 330 -2.50 11.92 -5.91
CA GLY A 330 -2.05 13.27 -5.64
C GLY A 330 -0.61 13.50 -6.09
N SER A 331 -0.27 14.75 -6.22
CA SER A 331 1.08 15.25 -6.58
C SER A 331 1.62 16.23 -5.52
N HIS A 332 1.37 15.92 -4.24
CA HIS A 332 1.85 16.75 -3.14
C HIS A 332 3.38 16.88 -3.18
N PRO A 333 3.95 18.08 -3.04
CA PRO A 333 5.39 18.30 -3.24
C PRO A 333 6.28 17.58 -2.21
N ALA A 334 5.82 17.43 -0.96
CA ALA A 334 6.51 16.63 0.03
C ALA A 334 6.11 15.15 -0.08
N GLN A 335 7.05 14.25 0.19
CA GLN A 335 6.79 12.81 0.17
C GLN A 335 5.72 12.42 1.18
N ALA A 336 5.89 12.86 2.44
CA ALA A 336 4.93 12.74 3.51
C ALA A 336 5.16 13.88 4.50
N ASP A 337 4.09 14.50 4.97
CA ASP A 337 4.16 15.48 6.06
C ASP A 337 2.90 15.40 6.95
N GLU A 338 3.01 15.95 8.14
CA GLU A 338 1.92 15.93 9.12
C GLU A 338 0.67 16.68 8.63
N VAL A 339 0.85 17.73 7.81
CA VAL A 339 -0.27 18.51 7.28
C VAL A 339 -1.07 17.70 6.27
N LEU A 340 -0.36 16.98 5.37
CA LEU A 340 -0.98 16.10 4.40
C LEU A 340 -1.74 14.94 5.10
N ILE A 341 -1.11 14.29 6.06
CA ILE A 341 -1.73 13.18 6.82
C ILE A 341 -2.94 13.68 7.61
N SER A 342 -2.81 14.81 8.30
CA SER A 342 -3.92 15.42 9.04
C SER A 342 -5.10 15.80 8.13
N ALA A 343 -4.81 16.34 6.94
CA ALA A 343 -5.83 16.67 5.94
C ALA A 343 -6.53 15.40 5.44
N LEU A 344 -5.78 14.34 5.14
CA LEU A 344 -6.30 13.05 4.69
C LEU A 344 -7.23 12.40 5.74
N LEU A 345 -6.80 12.36 7.01
CA LEU A 345 -7.61 11.78 8.08
C LEU A 345 -8.88 12.60 8.35
N SER A 346 -8.77 13.94 8.34
CA SER A 346 -9.94 14.83 8.47
C SER A 346 -10.92 14.65 7.32
N PHE A 347 -10.42 14.54 6.09
CA PHE A 347 -11.22 14.21 4.90
C PHE A 347 -11.95 12.86 5.08
N TRP A 348 -11.22 11.82 5.51
CA TRP A 348 -11.76 10.49 5.73
C TRP A 348 -12.90 10.48 6.72
N ASP A 349 -12.70 11.06 7.90
CA ASP A 349 -13.72 11.13 8.93
C ASP A 349 -14.96 11.89 8.43
N ARG A 350 -14.76 12.99 7.71
CA ARG A 350 -15.86 13.79 7.19
C ARG A 350 -16.69 13.08 6.12
N ILE A 351 -16.06 12.31 5.22
CA ILE A 351 -16.77 11.50 4.22
C ILE A 351 -17.56 10.39 4.89
N ARG A 352 -16.98 9.70 5.88
CA ARG A 352 -17.65 8.67 6.66
C ARG A 352 -18.88 9.20 7.38
N GLU A 353 -18.76 10.33 8.06
CA GLU A 353 -19.88 10.99 8.74
C GLU A 353 -21.00 11.37 7.77
N HIS A 354 -20.66 11.82 6.57
CA HIS A 354 -21.64 12.27 5.58
C HIS A 354 -22.42 11.12 4.94
N LEU A 355 -21.84 9.94 4.83
CA LEU A 355 -22.41 8.77 4.18
C LEU A 355 -23.03 7.75 5.16
N GLN A 356 -23.00 8.02 6.47
CA GLN A 356 -23.74 7.25 7.46
C GLN A 356 -25.25 7.44 7.25
#